data_33c2fe09e70ceedcd815266aebcba0ea
#
_entry.id   33c2fe09e70ceedcd815266aebcba0ea
#
_cell.length_a   1.000
_cell.length_b   1.000
_cell.length_c   1.000
_cell.angle_alpha   90.00
_cell.angle_beta   90.00
_cell.angle_gamma   90.00
#
_symmetry.space_group_name_H-M   'P 1'
#
loop_
_entity.id
_entity.type
_entity.pdbx_description
1 polymer ?
#
loop_
_entity_poly.entity_id
_entity_poly.type
_entity_poly.pdbx_seq_one_letter_code
_entity_poly.pdbx_strand_id
1 'polypeptide(L)'
;MTIQRRWSWKLRFLLTACTLGAKSPCRARPFTACITETVTNISSDAVEFQWVQHAAFGEPFFANGEATLFVSGKRGVIWPAGYEGRELLARDVELQWPYAQSIDGEPINLSQPFVRDGTGFVAGVLADSDRENAFAAVHDRRHQLVAGYCFNPMLFPWIVLWEENRAREYAPWNKRTRARGVEFGTSPMPLGLAHAREMRRLFDTPVLSSIPAGSCLEAQYDLFLHPVPAQWTQIKDVRQTEHTLLLRGDNDQGDGDEEITLQRGRRRR
;
A
#
# COMPACT_ATOMS: atom_id res chain seq x y z
N MET A 1 -22.41 31.31 3.07
CA MET A 1 -21.43 31.28 4.18
C MET A 1 -20.41 30.22 3.83
N THR A 2 -19.24 30.62 3.30
CA THR A 2 -18.22 29.68 2.81
C THR A 2 -17.34 29.29 3.99
N ILE A 3 -17.46 28.07 4.49
CA ILE A 3 -16.60 27.55 5.56
C ILE A 3 -15.29 27.12 4.92
N GLN A 4 -14.26 27.95 5.02
CA GLN A 4 -12.88 27.51 4.71
C GLN A 4 -12.40 26.63 5.86
N ARG A 5 -12.33 25.32 5.61
CA ARG A 5 -11.70 24.36 6.53
C ARG A 5 -10.18 24.39 6.28
N ARG A 6 -9.44 24.93 7.23
CA ARG A 6 -7.98 25.00 7.18
C ARG A 6 -7.42 23.72 7.82
N TRP A 7 -6.76 22.88 7.04
CA TRP A 7 -5.97 21.76 7.52
C TRP A 7 -4.53 22.23 7.67
N SER A 8 -3.91 22.01 8.84
CA SER A 8 -2.48 22.25 9.00
C SER A 8 -1.76 20.91 9.03
N TRP A 9 -0.92 20.66 8.05
CA TRP A 9 -0.06 19.49 7.96
C TRP A 9 1.31 19.84 8.51
N LYS A 10 1.85 19.08 9.46
CA LYS A 10 3.26 19.12 9.82
C LYS A 10 3.89 17.81 9.39
N LEU A 11 4.49 17.80 8.21
CA LEU A 11 5.34 16.72 7.74
C LEU A 11 6.77 16.97 8.21
N ARG A 12 7.39 16.00 8.88
CA ARG A 12 8.84 15.95 9.09
C ARG A 12 9.38 14.78 8.27
N PHE A 13 10.02 15.09 7.16
CA PHE A 13 10.78 14.13 6.37
C PHE A 13 12.23 14.12 6.80
N LEU A 14 12.82 12.95 7.00
CA LEU A 14 14.25 12.73 6.97
C LEU A 14 14.56 11.95 5.69
N LEU A 15 14.76 12.67 4.59
CA LEU A 15 15.23 12.10 3.33
C LEU A 15 16.74 12.07 3.32
N THR A 16 17.34 10.88 3.42
CA THR A 16 18.71 10.69 2.95
C THR A 16 18.63 10.22 1.50
N ALA A 17 18.83 11.13 0.56
CA ALA A 17 18.75 10.85 -0.87
C ALA A 17 19.84 9.84 -1.27
N CYS A 18 19.44 8.73 -1.89
CA CYS A 18 20.33 7.82 -2.58
C CYS A 18 20.39 8.21 -4.06
N THR A 19 21.52 8.77 -4.52
CA THR A 19 21.75 9.04 -5.94
C THR A 19 22.09 7.73 -6.65
N LEU A 20 21.22 7.26 -7.53
CA LEU A 20 21.48 6.15 -8.44
C LEU A 20 22.40 6.61 -9.58
N GLY A 21 23.70 6.45 -9.41
CA GLY A 21 24.69 6.62 -10.47
C GLY A 21 24.85 5.33 -11.29
N ALA A 22 24.43 5.35 -12.54
CA ALA A 22 24.58 4.25 -13.47
C ALA A 22 26.03 4.02 -13.86
N LYS A 23 26.77 3.10 -13.20
CA LYS A 23 28.00 2.43 -13.74
C LYS A 23 28.66 1.39 -12.82
N SER A 24 27.93 0.81 -11.86
CA SER A 24 28.42 -0.32 -11.07
C SER A 24 27.24 -1.19 -10.67
N PRO A 25 27.38 -2.51 -10.44
CA PRO A 25 26.28 -3.29 -9.87
C PRO A 25 25.94 -2.66 -8.53
N CYS A 26 24.87 -1.90 -8.53
CA CYS A 26 24.47 -1.08 -7.40
C CYS A 26 24.05 -2.00 -6.28
N ARG A 27 24.92 -2.22 -5.29
CA ARG A 27 24.45 -2.75 -4.00
C ARG A 27 23.53 -1.68 -3.42
N ALA A 28 22.23 -1.89 -3.55
CA ALA A 28 21.25 -1.03 -2.92
C ALA A 28 21.60 -0.93 -1.43
N ARG A 29 21.74 0.29 -0.93
CA ARG A 29 21.97 0.47 0.52
C ARG A 29 20.63 0.27 1.22
N PRO A 30 20.61 -0.47 2.34
CA PRO A 30 19.42 -0.58 3.17
C PRO A 30 18.88 0.81 3.52
N PHE A 31 17.58 0.97 3.39
CA PHE A 31 16.91 2.21 3.72
C PHE A 31 15.66 1.91 4.56
N THR A 32 15.49 2.62 5.66
CA THR A 32 14.28 2.60 6.47
C THR A 32 13.95 4.01 6.91
N ALA A 33 12.72 4.44 6.74
CA ALA A 33 12.21 5.70 7.23
C ALA A 33 10.99 5.47 8.12
N CYS A 34 11.06 5.95 9.35
CA CYS A 34 9.91 6.05 10.24
C CYS A 34 9.22 7.39 9.96
N ILE A 35 7.97 7.32 9.50
CA ILE A 35 7.16 8.48 9.18
C ILE A 35 6.13 8.66 10.29
N THR A 36 6.00 9.89 10.78
CA THR A 36 4.95 10.28 11.73
C THR A 36 4.18 11.44 11.12
N GLU A 37 2.87 11.28 11.06
CA GLU A 37 1.94 12.30 10.58
C GLU A 37 0.90 12.57 11.63
N THR A 38 0.45 13.82 11.73
CA THR A 38 -0.60 14.23 12.67
C THR A 38 -1.65 15.02 11.92
N VAL A 39 -2.91 14.61 12.06
CA VAL A 39 -4.08 15.33 11.58
C VAL A 39 -4.79 15.94 12.78
N THR A 40 -4.98 17.27 12.77
CA THR A 40 -5.63 17.99 13.86
C THR A 40 -6.97 18.56 13.37
N ASN A 41 -8.04 18.29 14.09
CA ASN A 41 -9.33 18.92 13.87
C ASN A 41 -9.38 20.29 14.59
N ILE A 42 -9.33 21.37 13.81
CA ILE A 42 -9.37 22.75 14.35
C ILE A 42 -10.78 23.37 14.32
N SER A 43 -11.80 22.56 14.01
CA SER A 43 -13.21 23.02 14.02
C SER A 43 -13.88 22.80 15.38
N SER A 44 -15.06 23.37 15.57
CA SER A 44 -15.90 23.19 16.77
C SER A 44 -16.67 21.89 16.83
N ASP A 45 -16.70 21.14 15.72
CA ASP A 45 -17.46 19.89 15.59
C ASP A 45 -16.57 18.72 15.24
N ALA A 46 -17.03 17.50 15.50
CA ALA A 46 -16.33 16.31 15.02
C ALA A 46 -16.28 16.29 13.48
N VAL A 47 -15.14 15.88 12.92
CA VAL A 47 -14.93 15.80 11.47
C VAL A 47 -14.67 14.39 11.05
N GLU A 48 -15.48 13.88 10.12
CA GLU A 48 -15.26 12.61 9.43
C GLU A 48 -14.41 12.83 8.19
N PHE A 49 -13.47 11.92 7.93
CA PHE A 49 -12.55 12.02 6.81
C PHE A 49 -12.03 10.64 6.38
N GLN A 50 -11.47 10.59 5.19
CA GLN A 50 -10.70 9.46 4.69
C GLN A 50 -9.23 9.83 4.65
N TRP A 51 -8.36 8.93 5.08
CA TRP A 51 -6.92 9.11 5.11
C TRP A 51 -6.24 7.94 4.42
N VAL A 52 -5.54 8.20 3.35
CA VAL A 52 -4.87 7.19 2.54
C VAL A 52 -3.44 7.63 2.25
N GLN A 53 -2.51 6.72 2.45
CA GLN A 53 -1.12 6.84 2.00
C GLN A 53 -1.03 6.26 0.60
N HIS A 54 -0.95 7.13 -0.41
CA HIS A 54 -1.02 6.77 -1.81
C HIS A 54 0.38 6.53 -2.37
N ALA A 55 0.95 5.37 -2.05
CA ALA A 55 2.23 4.95 -2.57
C ALA A 55 2.10 4.17 -3.87
N ALA A 56 3.03 4.36 -4.79
CA ALA A 56 3.02 3.67 -6.08
C ALA A 56 4.37 3.05 -6.42
N PHE A 57 4.31 1.88 -7.04
CA PHE A 57 5.43 1.18 -7.62
C PHE A 57 5.33 1.15 -9.14
N GLY A 58 6.47 1.15 -9.82
CA GLY A 58 6.55 1.10 -11.27
C GLY A 58 7.80 0.41 -11.76
N GLU A 59 7.89 0.24 -13.07
CA GLU A 59 9.08 -0.31 -13.71
C GLU A 59 10.29 0.63 -13.54
N PRO A 60 11.53 0.08 -13.46
CA PRO A 60 11.87 -1.33 -13.62
C PRO A 60 11.75 -2.19 -12.37
N PHE A 61 11.50 -1.62 -11.19
CA PHE A 61 11.46 -2.34 -9.91
C PHE A 61 10.25 -3.28 -9.82
N PHE A 62 9.07 -2.84 -10.21
CA PHE A 62 7.86 -3.65 -10.16
C PHE A 62 7.47 -4.09 -11.58
N ALA A 63 8.21 -5.05 -12.13
CA ALA A 63 8.04 -5.56 -13.49
C ALA A 63 7.33 -6.92 -13.51
N ASN A 64 6.54 -7.17 -14.55
CA ASN A 64 5.83 -8.43 -14.72
C ASN A 64 6.81 -9.63 -14.83
N GLY A 65 6.49 -10.70 -14.10
CA GLY A 65 7.29 -11.93 -14.05
C GLY A 65 8.55 -11.85 -13.17
N GLU A 66 8.95 -10.65 -12.73
CA GLU A 66 10.14 -10.42 -11.92
C GLU A 66 9.81 -10.03 -10.47
N ALA A 67 8.67 -9.41 -10.25
CA ALA A 67 8.28 -8.92 -8.95
C ALA A 67 6.98 -9.54 -8.45
N THR A 68 6.86 -9.66 -7.13
CA THR A 68 5.66 -10.17 -6.45
C THR A 68 5.30 -9.27 -5.29
N LEU A 69 4.01 -8.94 -5.17
CA LEU A 69 3.45 -8.19 -4.05
C LEU A 69 2.95 -9.15 -2.97
N PHE A 70 3.32 -8.90 -1.74
CA PHE A 70 2.85 -9.57 -0.54
C PHE A 70 2.13 -8.57 0.35
N VAL A 71 0.97 -8.94 0.89
CA VAL A 71 0.21 -8.11 1.83
C VAL A 71 -0.28 -8.94 3.01
N SER A 72 -0.39 -8.32 4.16
CA SER A 72 -0.97 -8.92 5.36
C SER A 72 -2.50 -8.76 5.36
N GLY A 73 -3.17 -9.51 4.49
CA GLY A 73 -4.62 -9.52 4.36
C GLY A 73 -5.07 -10.67 3.46
N LYS A 74 -6.32 -11.07 3.59
CA LYS A 74 -6.85 -12.23 2.85
C LYS A 74 -8.14 -11.92 2.09
N ARG A 75 -9.05 -11.14 2.67
CA ARG A 75 -10.36 -10.82 2.11
C ARG A 75 -10.35 -9.40 1.56
N GLY A 76 -11.04 -9.19 0.48
CA GLY A 76 -11.16 -7.86 -0.12
C GLY A 76 -12.35 -7.72 -1.02
N VAL A 77 -12.44 -6.57 -1.69
CA VAL A 77 -13.52 -6.21 -2.60
C VAL A 77 -12.96 -5.46 -3.81
N ILE A 78 -13.56 -5.72 -4.97
CA ILE A 78 -13.26 -4.99 -6.20
C ILE A 78 -14.13 -3.73 -6.25
N TRP A 79 -13.56 -2.61 -6.72
CA TRP A 79 -14.23 -1.32 -6.84
C TRP A 79 -15.55 -1.40 -7.63
N PRO A 80 -16.69 -0.97 -7.05
CA PRO A 80 -18.00 -1.12 -7.70
C PRO A 80 -18.27 -0.08 -8.78
N ALA A 81 -17.69 1.13 -8.69
CA ALA A 81 -18.00 2.22 -9.59
C ALA A 81 -17.34 2.11 -10.99
N GLY A 82 -16.42 1.16 -11.13
CA GLY A 82 -15.71 0.95 -12.38
C GLY A 82 -14.43 1.78 -12.52
N TYR A 83 -13.56 1.33 -13.39
CA TYR A 83 -12.29 1.96 -13.70
C TYR A 83 -12.43 2.84 -14.94
N GLU A 84 -11.86 4.03 -14.90
CA GLU A 84 -11.83 4.94 -16.06
C GLU A 84 -10.87 4.44 -17.14
N GLY A 85 -11.33 3.55 -17.98
CA GLY A 85 -10.56 2.87 -19.01
C GLY A 85 -11.06 1.45 -19.16
N ARG A 86 -10.23 0.56 -19.75
CA ARG A 86 -10.57 -0.84 -19.87
C ARG A 86 -10.31 -1.55 -18.55
N GLU A 87 -11.36 -2.13 -17.97
CA GLU A 87 -11.29 -2.86 -16.70
C GLU A 87 -10.64 -4.22 -16.87
N LEU A 88 -9.88 -4.61 -15.85
CA LEU A 88 -9.36 -5.96 -15.67
C LEU A 88 -10.33 -6.84 -14.87
N LEU A 89 -10.90 -6.31 -13.80
CA LEU A 89 -11.64 -7.07 -12.78
C LEU A 89 -13.15 -6.85 -12.87
N ALA A 90 -13.92 -7.85 -12.46
CA ALA A 90 -15.35 -7.76 -12.31
C ALA A 90 -15.70 -6.81 -11.15
N ARG A 91 -16.74 -5.98 -11.34
CA ARG A 91 -17.14 -4.97 -10.36
C ARG A 91 -17.90 -5.57 -9.18
N ASP A 92 -17.76 -4.94 -8.01
CA ASP A 92 -18.55 -5.25 -6.81
C ASP A 92 -18.52 -6.73 -6.41
N VAL A 93 -17.35 -7.36 -6.59
CA VAL A 93 -17.13 -8.76 -6.26
C VAL A 93 -16.11 -8.86 -5.13
N GLU A 94 -16.37 -9.74 -4.15
CA GLU A 94 -15.38 -10.07 -3.14
C GLU A 94 -14.20 -10.81 -3.75
N LEU A 95 -13.01 -10.61 -3.19
CA LEU A 95 -11.81 -11.32 -3.57
C LEU A 95 -11.18 -12.04 -2.37
N GLN A 96 -10.45 -13.10 -2.68
CA GLN A 96 -9.59 -13.81 -1.74
C GLN A 96 -8.15 -13.64 -2.19
N TRP A 97 -7.41 -12.80 -1.48
CA TRP A 97 -6.04 -12.50 -1.83
C TRP A 97 -5.18 -13.77 -2.00
N PRO A 98 -4.38 -13.89 -3.06
CA PRO A 98 -4.13 -12.88 -4.09
C PRO A 98 -5.05 -12.94 -5.32
N TYR A 99 -6.12 -13.73 -5.32
CA TYR A 99 -6.95 -13.98 -6.49
C TYR A 99 -8.20 -13.10 -6.50
N ALA A 100 -8.49 -12.53 -7.68
CA ALA A 100 -9.70 -11.78 -7.98
C ALA A 100 -10.31 -12.27 -9.30
N GLN A 101 -11.61 -12.08 -9.48
CA GLN A 101 -12.31 -12.45 -10.71
C GLN A 101 -12.11 -11.35 -11.77
N SER A 102 -11.69 -11.74 -12.98
CA SER A 102 -11.67 -10.82 -14.13
C SER A 102 -13.07 -10.58 -14.70
N ILE A 103 -13.19 -9.56 -15.56
CA ILE A 103 -14.46 -9.31 -16.32
C ILE A 103 -14.88 -10.49 -17.19
N ASP A 104 -13.93 -11.35 -17.58
CA ASP A 104 -14.19 -12.55 -18.39
C ASP A 104 -14.49 -13.79 -17.53
N GLY A 105 -14.55 -13.64 -16.20
CA GLY A 105 -14.81 -14.73 -15.24
C GLY A 105 -13.58 -15.52 -14.80
N GLU A 106 -12.41 -15.28 -15.39
CA GLU A 106 -11.17 -15.99 -15.05
C GLU A 106 -10.50 -15.44 -13.79
N PRO A 107 -9.84 -16.29 -12.98
CA PRO A 107 -9.09 -15.84 -11.82
C PRO A 107 -7.82 -15.09 -12.25
N ILE A 108 -7.61 -13.91 -11.67
CA ILE A 108 -6.40 -13.10 -11.85
C ILE A 108 -5.61 -13.07 -10.53
N ASN A 109 -4.32 -13.36 -10.60
CA ASN A 109 -3.42 -13.24 -9.47
C ASN A 109 -2.92 -11.78 -9.33
N LEU A 110 -3.48 -11.03 -8.39
CA LEU A 110 -3.15 -9.63 -8.13
C LEU A 110 -1.79 -9.43 -7.45
N SER A 111 -1.13 -10.48 -6.98
CA SER A 111 0.25 -10.34 -6.50
C SER A 111 1.25 -10.07 -7.62
N GLN A 112 0.87 -10.39 -8.87
CA GLN A 112 1.67 -10.13 -10.05
C GLN A 112 1.28 -8.78 -10.68
N PRO A 113 2.26 -7.92 -11.05
CA PRO A 113 1.95 -6.65 -11.71
C PRO A 113 1.64 -6.83 -13.20
N PHE A 114 0.81 -5.95 -13.73
CA PHE A 114 0.62 -5.72 -15.15
C PHE A 114 0.31 -6.98 -15.99
N VAL A 115 -0.53 -7.86 -15.43
CA VAL A 115 -0.85 -9.18 -16.04
C VAL A 115 -1.59 -9.07 -17.39
N ARG A 116 -2.32 -7.98 -17.65
CA ARG A 116 -3.02 -7.75 -18.92
C ARG A 116 -2.82 -6.32 -19.38
N ASP A 117 -2.15 -6.15 -20.53
CA ASP A 117 -1.91 -4.82 -21.11
C ASP A 117 -3.19 -4.09 -21.51
N GLY A 118 -3.16 -2.77 -21.43
CA GLY A 118 -4.29 -1.91 -21.75
C GLY A 118 -5.44 -1.97 -20.76
N THR A 119 -5.22 -2.47 -19.52
CA THR A 119 -6.25 -2.58 -18.48
C THR A 119 -5.84 -1.90 -17.19
N GLY A 120 -6.83 -1.64 -16.34
CA GLY A 120 -6.61 -1.16 -14.97
C GLY A 120 -7.69 -1.64 -14.02
N PHE A 121 -7.48 -1.40 -12.74
CA PHE A 121 -8.45 -1.76 -11.69
C PHE A 121 -8.21 -0.98 -10.40
N VAL A 122 -9.20 -1.05 -9.51
CA VAL A 122 -9.07 -0.69 -8.09
C VAL A 122 -9.66 -1.83 -7.26
N ALA A 123 -8.94 -2.23 -6.21
CA ALA A 123 -9.40 -3.25 -5.27
C ALA A 123 -8.91 -2.92 -3.86
N GLY A 124 -9.75 -3.17 -2.85
CA GLY A 124 -9.40 -3.03 -1.44
C GLY A 124 -9.22 -4.40 -0.80
N VAL A 125 -8.16 -4.58 -0.01
CA VAL A 125 -7.92 -5.77 0.80
C VAL A 125 -7.95 -5.36 2.27
N LEU A 126 -8.74 -6.07 3.07
CA LEU A 126 -8.79 -5.86 4.51
C LEU A 126 -7.48 -6.34 5.13
N ALA A 127 -6.77 -5.44 5.80
CA ALA A 127 -5.58 -5.78 6.57
C ALA A 127 -5.95 -6.70 7.74
N ASP A 128 -5.08 -7.65 8.04
CA ASP A 128 -5.28 -8.61 9.12
C ASP A 128 -5.19 -7.89 10.49
N SER A 129 -6.33 -7.71 11.14
CA SER A 129 -6.46 -7.01 12.42
C SER A 129 -5.93 -7.80 13.62
N ASP A 130 -5.69 -9.12 13.47
CA ASP A 130 -5.13 -9.95 14.54
C ASP A 130 -3.60 -9.75 14.65
N ARG A 131 -3.02 -9.01 13.71
CA ARG A 131 -1.60 -8.66 13.71
C ARG A 131 -1.36 -7.32 14.41
N GLU A 132 -0.26 -7.25 15.15
CA GLU A 132 0.21 -5.97 15.70
C GLU A 132 0.54 -4.97 14.60
N ASN A 133 1.13 -5.47 13.50
CA ASN A 133 1.48 -4.67 12.33
C ASN A 133 0.95 -5.32 11.05
N ALA A 134 0.39 -4.50 10.19
CA ALA A 134 0.11 -4.86 8.81
C ALA A 134 1.26 -4.41 7.90
N PHE A 135 1.36 -5.04 6.74
CA PHE A 135 2.36 -4.68 5.75
C PHE A 135 1.88 -4.86 4.31
N ALA A 136 2.54 -4.16 3.43
CA ALA A 136 2.54 -4.41 1.99
C ALA A 136 3.99 -4.33 1.51
N ALA A 137 4.47 -5.35 0.81
CA ALA A 137 5.85 -5.47 0.39
C ALA A 137 5.96 -6.02 -1.03
N VAL A 138 6.74 -5.36 -1.86
CA VAL A 138 7.11 -5.80 -3.21
C VAL A 138 8.49 -6.42 -3.15
N HIS A 139 8.59 -7.67 -3.56
CA HIS A 139 9.86 -8.39 -3.74
C HIS A 139 10.21 -8.42 -5.23
N ASP A 140 11.27 -7.73 -5.60
CA ASP A 140 11.87 -7.77 -6.93
C ASP A 140 13.00 -8.81 -6.92
N ARG A 141 12.72 -9.98 -7.49
CA ARG A 141 13.65 -11.11 -7.52
C ARG A 141 14.86 -10.84 -8.41
N ARG A 142 14.68 -10.10 -9.49
CA ARG A 142 15.75 -9.77 -10.43
C ARG A 142 16.86 -8.95 -9.77
N HIS A 143 16.46 -7.98 -8.94
CA HIS A 143 17.39 -7.09 -8.25
C HIS A 143 17.69 -7.55 -6.82
N GLN A 144 17.05 -8.64 -6.35
CA GLN A 144 17.16 -9.15 -4.97
C GLN A 144 16.86 -8.06 -3.93
N LEU A 145 15.76 -7.34 -4.16
CA LEU A 145 15.32 -6.22 -3.33
C LEU A 145 13.89 -6.44 -2.85
N VAL A 146 13.62 -6.00 -1.63
CA VAL A 146 12.27 -5.82 -1.12
C VAL A 146 12.05 -4.36 -0.75
N ALA A 147 10.91 -3.81 -1.13
CA ALA A 147 10.46 -2.49 -0.70
C ALA A 147 9.02 -2.56 -0.23
N GLY A 148 8.65 -1.77 0.78
CA GLY A 148 7.29 -1.82 1.30
C GLY A 148 7.06 -0.91 2.49
N TYR A 149 5.94 -1.17 3.14
CA TYR A 149 5.42 -0.42 4.27
C TYR A 149 5.03 -1.36 5.40
N CYS A 150 5.23 -0.90 6.62
CA CYS A 150 4.74 -1.53 7.85
C CYS A 150 3.95 -0.49 8.63
N PHE A 151 2.71 -0.80 9.00
CA PHE A 151 1.77 0.15 9.59
C PHE A 151 0.81 -0.51 10.59
N ASN A 152 0.12 0.30 11.39
CA ASN A 152 -0.87 -0.18 12.36
C ASN A 152 -2.22 -0.45 11.65
N PRO A 153 -2.72 -1.72 11.63
CA PRO A 153 -3.99 -2.06 10.98
C PRO A 153 -5.22 -1.51 11.71
N MET A 154 -5.11 -1.18 13.00
CA MET A 154 -6.21 -0.56 13.74
C MET A 154 -6.48 0.88 13.28
N LEU A 155 -5.44 1.57 12.78
CA LEU A 155 -5.56 2.91 12.22
C LEU A 155 -5.84 2.89 10.72
N PHE A 156 -5.15 2.01 10.00
CA PHE A 156 -5.25 1.85 8.57
C PHE A 156 -5.69 0.42 8.21
N PRO A 157 -6.99 0.11 8.33
CA PRO A 157 -7.48 -1.25 8.15
C PRO A 157 -7.54 -1.73 6.70
N TRP A 158 -7.20 -0.87 5.74
CA TRP A 158 -7.34 -1.19 4.32
C TRP A 158 -6.02 -1.05 3.57
N ILE A 159 -5.72 -2.05 2.73
CA ILE A 159 -4.69 -2.00 1.70
C ILE A 159 -5.41 -1.83 0.37
N VAL A 160 -5.11 -0.76 -0.36
CA VAL A 160 -5.79 -0.45 -1.62
C VAL A 160 -4.82 -0.64 -2.77
N LEU A 161 -5.26 -1.41 -3.74
CA LEU A 161 -4.53 -1.68 -4.97
C LEU A 161 -5.18 -0.92 -6.12
N TRP A 162 -4.41 -0.07 -6.75
CA TRP A 162 -4.77 0.61 -7.99
C TRP A 162 -3.75 0.25 -9.07
N GLU A 163 -4.21 -0.18 -10.23
CA GLU A 163 -3.30 -0.44 -11.35
C GLU A 163 -3.69 0.36 -12.57
N GLU A 164 -2.71 1.04 -13.15
CA GLU A 164 -2.74 1.64 -14.47
C GLU A 164 -1.73 0.91 -15.36
N ASN A 165 -2.21 0.09 -16.26
CA ASN A 165 -1.38 -0.64 -17.22
C ASN A 165 -1.70 -0.20 -18.64
N ARG A 166 -1.45 1.09 -18.95
CA ARG A 166 -1.75 1.71 -20.26
C ARG A 166 -3.24 1.68 -20.63
N ALA A 167 -4.12 1.69 -19.62
CA ALA A 167 -5.57 1.58 -19.81
C ALA A 167 -6.21 2.89 -20.29
N ARG A 168 -5.73 4.03 -19.78
CA ARG A 168 -6.30 5.35 -20.05
C ARG A 168 -5.66 6.00 -21.28
N GLU A 169 -6.52 6.42 -22.23
CA GLU A 169 -6.09 7.01 -23.50
C GLU A 169 -5.85 8.51 -23.45
N TYR A 170 -6.54 9.21 -22.55
CA TYR A 170 -6.52 10.66 -22.43
C TYR A 170 -5.32 11.18 -21.63
N ALA A 171 -5.03 12.48 -21.78
CA ALA A 171 -3.97 13.15 -21.03
C ALA A 171 -4.28 13.20 -19.51
N PRO A 172 -3.28 13.05 -18.63
CA PRO A 172 -1.84 12.92 -18.91
C PRO A 172 -1.38 11.48 -19.22
N TRP A 173 -2.28 10.50 -19.14
CA TRP A 173 -1.99 9.07 -19.22
C TRP A 173 -1.50 8.62 -20.62
N ASN A 174 -2.25 8.96 -21.66
CA ASN A 174 -1.92 8.74 -23.08
C ASN A 174 -1.42 7.31 -23.38
N LYS A 175 -1.96 6.29 -22.72
CA LYS A 175 -1.52 4.88 -22.81
C LYS A 175 -0.02 4.65 -22.53
N ARG A 176 0.61 5.47 -21.72
CA ARG A 176 2.06 5.37 -21.43
C ARG A 176 2.37 4.89 -20.04
N THR A 177 1.47 5.11 -19.09
CA THR A 177 1.71 4.84 -17.67
C THR A 177 1.56 3.34 -17.39
N ARG A 178 2.56 2.82 -16.67
CA ARG A 178 2.51 1.53 -15.99
C ARG A 178 2.91 1.77 -14.56
N ALA A 179 1.92 1.69 -13.66
CA ALA A 179 2.13 1.89 -12.22
C ALA A 179 1.10 1.08 -11.43
N ARG A 180 1.51 0.60 -10.27
CA ARG A 180 0.65 -0.02 -9.29
C ARG A 180 0.68 0.82 -8.01
N GLY A 181 -0.45 1.40 -7.64
CA GLY A 181 -0.67 1.90 -6.29
C GLY A 181 -0.74 0.71 -5.33
N VAL A 182 0.04 0.77 -4.27
CA VAL A 182 -0.02 -0.15 -3.14
C VAL A 182 -0.19 0.76 -1.93
N GLU A 183 -1.42 1.09 -1.69
CA GLU A 183 -1.83 2.13 -0.75
C GLU A 183 -2.29 1.50 0.56
N PHE A 184 -2.31 2.26 1.64
CA PHE A 184 -2.95 1.84 2.87
C PHE A 184 -3.68 3.02 3.52
N GLY A 185 -4.81 2.74 4.17
CA GLY A 185 -5.64 3.84 4.66
C GLY A 185 -6.87 3.44 5.44
N THR A 186 -7.69 4.43 5.72
CA THR A 186 -8.95 4.29 6.45
C THR A 186 -10.14 3.93 5.56
N SER A 187 -9.92 3.83 4.24
CA SER A 187 -10.96 3.52 3.25
C SER A 187 -10.51 2.42 2.30
N PRO A 188 -11.38 1.48 1.92
CA PRO A 188 -11.04 0.35 1.04
C PRO A 188 -10.81 0.78 -0.41
N MET A 189 -11.25 1.97 -0.80
CA MET A 189 -11.24 2.44 -2.18
C MET A 189 -11.66 3.93 -2.23
N PRO A 190 -11.54 4.63 -3.36
CA PRO A 190 -11.85 6.06 -3.48
C PRO A 190 -13.37 6.34 -3.51
N LEU A 191 -14.09 5.98 -2.44
CA LEU A 191 -15.55 6.12 -2.34
C LEU A 191 -16.06 7.57 -2.43
N GLY A 192 -15.23 8.53 -2.03
CA GLY A 192 -15.69 9.86 -1.69
C GLY A 192 -16.44 9.90 -0.35
N LEU A 193 -16.40 11.05 0.33
CA LEU A 193 -16.86 11.16 1.71
C LEU A 193 -18.37 10.94 1.87
N ALA A 194 -19.18 11.36 0.89
CA ALA A 194 -20.64 11.13 0.92
C ALA A 194 -20.99 9.64 0.95
N HIS A 195 -20.44 8.88 0.00
CA HIS A 195 -20.67 7.44 -0.08
C HIS A 195 -20.09 6.68 1.13
N ALA A 196 -18.90 7.06 1.60
CA ALA A 196 -18.33 6.48 2.81
C ALA A 196 -19.20 6.71 4.06
N ARG A 197 -19.89 7.84 4.14
CA ARG A 197 -20.88 8.13 5.20
C ARG A 197 -22.13 7.30 5.10
N GLU A 198 -22.58 6.96 3.91
CA GLU A 198 -23.71 6.06 3.69
C GLU A 198 -23.33 4.62 4.02
N MET A 199 -22.20 4.15 3.52
CA MET A 199 -21.69 2.79 3.71
C MET A 199 -21.31 2.51 5.17
N ARG A 200 -20.63 3.44 5.84
CA ARG A 200 -20.11 3.35 7.21
C ARG A 200 -19.13 2.22 7.45
N ARG A 201 -19.46 1.01 7.07
CA ARG A 201 -18.66 -0.20 7.32
C ARG A 201 -18.70 -1.13 6.11
N LEU A 202 -17.60 -1.85 5.92
CA LEU A 202 -17.47 -2.98 5.01
C LEU A 202 -16.73 -4.10 5.74
N PHE A 203 -17.22 -5.34 5.67
CA PHE A 203 -16.71 -6.47 6.46
C PHE A 203 -16.56 -6.15 7.97
N ASP A 204 -17.57 -5.51 8.53
CA ASP A 204 -17.58 -5.02 9.91
C ASP A 204 -16.44 -4.05 10.27
N THR A 205 -15.74 -3.51 9.28
CA THR A 205 -14.63 -2.57 9.41
C THR A 205 -15.05 -1.18 8.96
N PRO A 206 -14.73 -0.11 9.71
CA PRO A 206 -15.00 1.27 9.29
C PRO A 206 -14.36 1.60 7.93
N VAL A 207 -15.03 2.43 7.13
CA VAL A 207 -14.53 2.93 5.83
C VAL A 207 -14.17 4.41 5.88
N LEU A 208 -14.21 5.01 7.05
CA LEU A 208 -13.79 6.39 7.32
C LEU A 208 -13.37 6.52 8.79
N SER A 209 -12.61 7.59 9.09
CA SER A 209 -12.22 7.98 10.44
C SER A 209 -12.97 9.22 10.89
N SER A 210 -12.97 9.47 12.21
CA SER A 210 -13.52 10.67 12.82
C SER A 210 -12.57 11.23 13.87
N ILE A 211 -12.42 12.56 13.90
CA ILE A 211 -11.66 13.27 14.93
C ILE A 211 -12.58 14.22 15.65
N PRO A 212 -12.71 14.15 17.00
CA PRO A 212 -13.47 15.11 17.79
C PRO A 212 -12.94 16.54 17.64
N ALA A 213 -13.79 17.51 17.97
CA ALA A 213 -13.42 18.93 17.98
C ALA A 213 -12.15 19.17 18.82
N GLY A 214 -11.21 19.93 18.28
CA GLY A 214 -9.96 20.31 18.97
C GLY A 214 -8.97 19.16 19.22
N SER A 215 -9.28 17.95 18.77
CA SER A 215 -8.43 16.76 18.95
C SER A 215 -7.51 16.50 17.76
N CYS A 216 -6.53 15.60 17.95
CA CYS A 216 -5.66 15.14 16.87
C CYS A 216 -5.60 13.63 16.80
N LEU A 217 -5.23 13.12 15.63
CA LEU A 217 -4.92 11.72 15.36
C LEU A 217 -3.50 11.64 14.82
N GLU A 218 -2.65 10.85 15.44
CA GLU A 218 -1.29 10.59 15.00
C GLU A 218 -1.19 9.22 14.34
N ALA A 219 -0.54 9.17 13.19
CA ALA A 219 -0.19 7.94 12.48
C ALA A 219 1.33 7.77 12.44
N GLN A 220 1.79 6.55 12.69
CA GLN A 220 3.17 6.18 12.52
C GLN A 220 3.27 4.93 11.65
N TYR A 221 4.17 4.96 10.67
CA TYR A 221 4.44 3.82 9.79
C TYR A 221 5.89 3.85 9.31
N ASP A 222 6.38 2.70 8.86
CA ASP A 222 7.72 2.58 8.30
C ASP A 222 7.67 2.31 6.81
N LEU A 223 8.53 3.01 6.08
CA LEU A 223 8.89 2.72 4.69
C LEU A 223 10.26 2.04 4.68
N PHE A 224 10.42 0.97 3.92
CA PHE A 224 11.69 0.27 3.82
C PHE A 224 12.04 -0.13 2.38
N LEU A 225 13.35 -0.20 2.12
CA LEU A 225 13.98 -0.82 0.95
C LEU A 225 15.19 -1.59 1.44
N HIS A 226 15.28 -2.89 1.12
CA HIS A 226 16.36 -3.72 1.62
C HIS A 226 16.75 -4.80 0.61
N PRO A 227 18.06 -5.09 0.43
CA PRO A 227 18.50 -6.31 -0.24
C PRO A 227 18.05 -7.55 0.54
N VAL A 228 17.64 -8.58 -0.18
CA VAL A 228 17.25 -9.87 0.41
C VAL A 228 18.04 -10.99 -0.22
N PRO A 229 18.17 -12.16 0.47
CA PRO A 229 18.82 -13.33 -0.09
C PRO A 229 18.18 -13.77 -1.40
N ALA A 230 19.01 -14.21 -2.35
CA ALA A 230 18.55 -14.61 -3.69
C ALA A 230 17.60 -15.82 -3.67
N GLN A 231 17.70 -16.65 -2.63
CA GLN A 231 16.82 -17.81 -2.42
C GLN A 231 15.43 -17.44 -1.90
N TRP A 232 15.20 -16.21 -1.42
CA TRP A 232 13.87 -15.83 -0.97
C TRP A 232 12.89 -15.79 -2.13
N THR A 233 11.78 -16.49 -1.96
CA THR A 233 10.66 -16.49 -2.91
C THR A 233 9.42 -15.83 -2.34
N GLN A 234 9.33 -15.71 -1.00
CA GLN A 234 8.19 -15.18 -0.28
C GLN A 234 8.62 -14.23 0.83
N ILE A 235 7.80 -13.20 1.03
CA ILE A 235 7.83 -12.35 2.23
C ILE A 235 6.65 -12.78 3.11
N LYS A 236 6.96 -13.44 4.22
CA LYS A 236 5.95 -13.99 5.14
C LYS A 236 5.48 -12.98 6.16
N ASP A 237 6.38 -12.12 6.60
CA ASP A 237 6.09 -11.21 7.69
C ASP A 237 6.97 -9.95 7.66
N VAL A 238 6.40 -8.85 8.14
CA VAL A 238 7.10 -7.61 8.44
C VAL A 238 6.59 -7.12 9.78
N ARG A 239 7.48 -6.99 10.77
CA ARG A 239 7.15 -6.56 12.12
C ARG A 239 7.94 -5.33 12.52
N GLN A 240 7.27 -4.42 13.15
CA GLN A 240 7.84 -3.22 13.72
C GLN A 240 8.06 -3.43 15.22
N THR A 241 9.26 -3.11 15.69
CA THR A 241 9.55 -2.94 17.12
C THR A 241 9.88 -1.48 17.40
N GLU A 242 10.19 -1.14 18.63
CA GLU A 242 10.59 0.23 18.99
C GLU A 242 11.80 0.72 18.17
N HIS A 243 12.78 -0.15 17.93
CA HIS A 243 14.06 0.23 17.34
C HIS A 243 14.38 -0.46 16.02
N THR A 244 13.64 -1.50 15.65
CA THR A 244 13.93 -2.32 14.48
C THR A 244 12.68 -2.59 13.66
N LEU A 245 12.90 -2.92 12.39
CA LEU A 245 11.94 -3.56 11.51
C LEU A 245 12.49 -4.95 11.17
N LEU A 246 11.68 -5.98 11.38
CA LEU A 246 12.02 -7.37 11.12
C LEU A 246 11.33 -7.80 9.83
N LEU A 247 12.12 -8.26 8.86
CA LEU A 247 11.62 -8.87 7.62
C LEU A 247 11.82 -10.37 7.72
N ARG A 248 10.75 -11.16 7.54
CA ARG A 248 10.82 -12.62 7.51
C ARG A 248 10.43 -13.13 6.12
N GLY A 249 11.31 -13.87 5.52
CA GLY A 249 11.14 -14.49 4.22
C GLY A 249 11.41 -15.98 4.26
N ASP A 250 11.10 -16.67 3.16
CA ASP A 250 11.28 -18.10 3.00
C ASP A 250 11.74 -18.42 1.59
N ASN A 251 12.40 -19.58 1.47
CA ASN A 251 12.70 -20.23 0.21
C ASN A 251 11.73 -21.40 -0.04
N ASP A 252 11.53 -21.78 -1.29
CA ASP A 252 10.65 -22.89 -1.67
C ASP A 252 11.19 -24.28 -1.23
N GLN A 253 12.37 -24.34 -0.62
CA GLN A 253 13.03 -25.59 -0.24
C GLN A 253 12.75 -26.03 1.20
N GLY A 254 12.03 -25.19 1.97
CA GLY A 254 11.56 -25.57 3.31
C GLY A 254 12.63 -25.57 4.40
N ASP A 255 13.82 -24.99 4.15
CA ASP A 255 14.94 -24.93 5.09
C ASP A 255 14.72 -23.97 6.28
N GLY A 256 13.50 -23.46 6.43
CA GLY A 256 13.08 -22.59 7.53
C GLY A 256 13.02 -21.11 7.15
N ASP A 257 12.31 -20.37 7.99
CA ASP A 257 12.16 -18.93 7.83
C ASP A 257 13.47 -18.22 8.17
N GLU A 258 13.93 -17.35 7.28
CA GLU A 258 15.06 -16.45 7.53
C GLU A 258 14.53 -15.06 7.95
N GLU A 259 15.26 -14.42 8.85
CA GLU A 259 14.89 -13.10 9.35
C GLU A 259 16.03 -12.09 9.13
N ILE A 260 15.65 -10.91 8.65
CA ILE A 260 16.53 -9.76 8.48
C ILE A 260 16.07 -8.65 9.42
N THR A 261 17.00 -8.13 10.21
CA THR A 261 16.75 -7.00 11.10
C THR A 261 17.26 -5.69 10.49
N LEU A 262 16.36 -4.73 10.32
CA LEU A 262 16.69 -3.37 9.90
C LEU A 262 16.61 -2.40 11.09
N GLN A 263 17.54 -1.45 11.15
CA GLN A 263 17.46 -0.38 12.14
C GLN A 263 16.42 0.66 11.70
N ARG A 264 15.46 0.96 12.56
CA ARG A 264 14.53 2.06 12.33
C ARG A 264 15.24 3.40 12.48
N GLY A 265 14.90 4.36 11.64
CA GLY A 265 15.42 5.72 11.76
C GLY A 265 15.11 6.30 13.16
N ARG A 266 16.16 6.82 13.84
CA ARG A 266 15.98 7.43 15.16
C ARG A 266 15.08 8.65 15.06
N ARG A 267 14.10 8.78 15.95
CA ARG A 267 13.41 10.06 16.18
C ARG A 267 14.47 11.11 16.52
N ARG A 268 14.66 12.12 15.68
CA ARG A 268 15.33 13.33 16.15
C ARG A 268 14.33 14.09 17.01
N ARG A 269 14.65 14.22 18.28
CA ARG A 269 13.90 15.03 19.25
C ARG A 269 13.91 16.51 18.86
#